data_b7d56e5a9531d6001b6e839e13a569a3
#
_entry.id   b7d56e5a9531d6001b6e839e13a569a3
#
_cell.length_a   1.000
_cell.length_b   1.000
_cell.length_c   1.000
_cell.angle_alpha   90.00
_cell.angle_beta   90.00
_cell.angle_gamma   90.00
#
_symmetry.space_group_name_H-M   'P 1'
#
loop_
_entity.id
_entity.type
_entity.pdbx_description
1 polymer ?
#
loop_
_entity_poly.entity_id
_entity_poly.type
_entity_poly.pdbx_seq_one_letter_code
_entity_poly.pdbx_strand_id
1 'polypeptide(L)'
;MKIGVIGAGTMGQGIAKAFAQVEGNTVALCDIKQEWAENGLAKIKKGYEKLVAKGKMTQEKADAIVAAITPGLKEDLCADCDLVVEAAFEDMKVKQTTFGELDKICKPECIFASNTSSLSITEIGKGLSRPLIGMHFFNPADRMKLIEVIAGCNTPAET
;
A
#
# COMPACT_ATOMS: atom_id res chain seq x y z
N MET A 1 -1.45 -9.06 -9.96
CA MET A 1 -2.02 -8.89 -8.61
C MET A 1 -2.68 -7.52 -8.50
N LYS A 2 -3.72 -7.41 -7.67
CA LYS A 2 -4.29 -6.13 -7.25
C LYS A 2 -3.86 -5.82 -5.81
N ILE A 3 -3.21 -4.69 -5.62
CA ILE A 3 -2.65 -4.28 -4.34
C ILE A 3 -3.37 -3.03 -3.83
N GLY A 4 -3.92 -3.08 -2.62
CA GLY A 4 -4.41 -1.91 -1.91
C GLY A 4 -3.28 -1.28 -1.09
N VAL A 5 -3.09 0.02 -1.20
CA VAL A 5 -2.17 0.80 -0.36
C VAL A 5 -2.98 1.81 0.41
N ILE A 6 -2.99 1.70 1.73
CA ILE A 6 -3.77 2.55 2.62
C ILE A 6 -2.89 3.64 3.21
N GLY A 7 -3.21 4.88 2.91
CA GLY A 7 -2.42 6.06 3.21
C GLY A 7 -1.68 6.57 1.97
N ALA A 8 -2.06 7.75 1.48
CA ALA A 8 -1.49 8.38 0.29
C ALA A 8 -0.38 9.39 0.62
N GLY A 9 0.23 9.26 1.79
CA GLY A 9 1.40 10.02 2.23
C GLY A 9 2.69 9.59 1.52
N THR A 10 3.82 10.06 2.01
CA THR A 10 5.14 9.81 1.39
C THR A 10 5.45 8.32 1.24
N MET A 11 5.25 7.52 2.30
CA MET A 11 5.51 6.08 2.24
C MET A 11 4.51 5.35 1.35
N GLY A 12 3.21 5.64 1.46
CA GLY A 12 2.18 5.03 0.61
C GLY A 12 2.38 5.32 -0.86
N GLN A 13 2.77 6.53 -1.23
CA GLN A 13 3.14 6.88 -2.61
C GLN A 13 4.32 6.05 -3.11
N GLY A 14 5.36 5.89 -2.28
CA GLY A 14 6.54 5.08 -2.61
C GLY A 14 6.19 3.59 -2.78
N ILE A 15 5.38 3.05 -1.87
CA ILE A 15 4.89 1.66 -1.93
C ILE A 15 4.02 1.44 -3.17
N ALA A 16 3.09 2.36 -3.46
CA ALA A 16 2.26 2.30 -4.65
C ALA A 16 3.09 2.27 -5.94
N LYS A 17 4.13 3.12 -6.03
CA LYS A 17 5.08 3.12 -7.15
C LYS A 17 5.83 1.80 -7.26
N ALA A 18 6.32 1.26 -6.15
CA ALA A 18 7.08 0.01 -6.13
C ALA A 18 6.26 -1.14 -6.75
N PHE A 19 4.99 -1.28 -6.36
CA PHE A 19 4.11 -2.30 -6.93
C PHE A 19 3.67 -2.00 -8.36
N ALA A 20 3.36 -0.74 -8.69
CA ALA A 20 2.89 -0.35 -10.01
C ALA A 20 3.97 -0.44 -11.10
N GLN A 21 5.26 -0.47 -10.73
CA GLN A 21 6.37 -0.69 -11.66
C GLN A 21 6.45 -2.14 -12.18
N VAL A 22 5.80 -3.08 -11.52
CA VAL A 22 5.78 -4.48 -11.92
C VAL A 22 4.62 -4.71 -12.89
N GLU A 23 4.96 -5.18 -14.08
CA GLU A 23 3.97 -5.47 -15.12
C GLU A 23 2.90 -6.46 -14.63
N GLY A 24 1.65 -6.18 -14.95
CA GLY A 24 0.51 -7.00 -14.54
C GLY A 24 -0.03 -6.68 -13.14
N ASN A 25 0.61 -5.79 -12.39
CA ASN A 25 0.06 -5.29 -11.13
C ASN A 25 -0.84 -4.07 -11.34
N THR A 26 -1.89 -3.99 -10.54
CA THR A 26 -2.72 -2.78 -10.38
C THR A 26 -2.74 -2.36 -8.92
N VAL A 27 -2.79 -1.07 -8.65
CA VAL A 27 -2.71 -0.52 -7.31
C VAL A 27 -3.91 0.38 -7.03
N ALA A 28 -4.61 0.11 -5.93
CA ALA A 28 -5.58 1.01 -5.34
C ALA A 28 -4.88 1.87 -4.29
N LEU A 29 -4.66 3.14 -4.58
CA LEU A 29 -4.07 4.09 -3.62
C LEU A 29 -5.19 4.76 -2.84
N CYS A 30 -5.37 4.38 -1.58
CA CYS A 30 -6.50 4.76 -0.75
C CYS A 30 -6.10 5.72 0.37
N ASP A 31 -7.03 6.59 0.71
CA ASP A 31 -6.94 7.42 1.93
C ASP A 31 -8.33 7.61 2.52
N ILE A 32 -8.44 8.28 3.67
CA ILE A 32 -9.72 8.55 4.35
C ILE A 32 -10.61 9.53 3.60
N LYS A 33 -10.03 10.29 2.65
CA LYS A 33 -10.75 11.19 1.75
C LYS A 33 -10.30 10.94 0.32
N GLN A 34 -11.25 10.91 -0.60
CA GLN A 34 -11.00 10.81 -2.04
C GLN A 34 -9.94 11.81 -2.52
N GLU A 35 -10.10 13.07 -2.13
CA GLU A 35 -9.17 14.16 -2.45
C GLU A 35 -7.73 13.88 -2.03
N TRP A 36 -7.52 13.24 -0.88
CA TRP A 36 -6.17 12.93 -0.40
C TRP A 36 -5.52 11.83 -1.21
N ALA A 37 -6.28 10.83 -1.61
CA ALA A 37 -5.82 9.78 -2.52
C ALA A 37 -5.45 10.37 -3.90
N GLU A 38 -6.28 11.24 -4.45
CA GLU A 38 -6.05 11.93 -5.72
C GLU A 38 -4.81 12.83 -5.66
N ASN A 39 -4.62 13.57 -4.56
CA ASN A 39 -3.42 14.37 -4.32
C ASN A 39 -2.16 13.51 -4.24
N GLY A 40 -2.25 12.32 -3.65
CA GLY A 40 -1.16 11.35 -3.63
C GLY A 40 -0.75 10.92 -5.04
N LEU A 41 -1.72 10.56 -5.88
CA LEU A 41 -1.47 10.21 -7.28
C LEU A 41 -0.91 11.38 -8.08
N ALA A 42 -1.42 12.60 -7.88
CA ALA A 42 -0.91 13.81 -8.54
C ALA A 42 0.57 14.07 -8.21
N LYS A 43 0.99 13.82 -6.96
CA LYS A 43 2.40 13.93 -6.56
C LYS A 43 3.27 12.87 -7.23
N ILE A 44 2.79 11.62 -7.34
CA ILE A 44 3.46 10.54 -8.07
C ILE A 44 3.66 10.95 -9.53
N LYS A 45 2.60 11.41 -10.19
CA LYS A 45 2.65 11.87 -11.58
C LYS A 45 3.67 12.99 -11.79
N LYS A 46 3.63 14.02 -10.95
CA LYS A 46 4.59 15.14 -10.98
C LYS A 46 6.03 14.68 -10.78
N GLY A 47 6.25 13.67 -9.93
CA GLY A 47 7.56 13.06 -9.74
C GLY A 47 8.08 12.40 -11.01
N TYR A 48 7.25 11.64 -11.70
CA TYR A 48 7.60 10.99 -12.96
C TYR A 48 7.81 11.98 -14.11
N GLU A 49 6.98 13.03 -14.21
CA GLU A 49 7.18 14.12 -15.18
C GLU A 49 8.58 14.76 -15.05
N LYS A 50 9.06 14.96 -13.82
CA LYS A 50 10.42 15.46 -13.57
C LYS A 50 11.51 14.47 -14.02
N LEU A 51 11.28 13.17 -13.88
CA LEU A 51 12.23 12.14 -14.33
C LEU A 51 12.26 12.06 -15.85
N VAL A 52 11.12 12.17 -16.50
CA VAL A 52 11.02 12.23 -17.98
C VAL A 52 11.73 13.47 -18.51
N ALA A 53 11.48 14.65 -17.92
CA ALA A 53 12.13 15.90 -18.31
C ALA A 53 13.67 15.85 -18.18
N LYS A 54 14.18 15.05 -17.22
CA LYS A 54 15.63 14.82 -17.02
C LYS A 54 16.20 13.68 -17.87
N GLY A 55 15.40 13.08 -18.76
CA GLY A 55 15.82 11.93 -19.58
C GLY A 55 16.13 10.65 -18.79
N LYS A 56 15.64 10.55 -17.53
CA LYS A 56 15.87 9.37 -16.68
C LYS A 56 14.77 8.31 -16.79
N MET A 57 13.70 8.60 -17.48
CA MET A 57 12.57 7.72 -17.71
C MET A 57 11.89 8.11 -19.03
N THR A 58 11.34 7.14 -19.76
CA THR A 58 10.52 7.40 -20.94
C THR A 58 9.11 7.84 -20.54
N GLN A 59 8.46 8.65 -21.36
CA GLN A 59 7.08 9.06 -21.14
C GLN A 59 6.14 7.84 -21.08
N GLU A 60 6.31 6.89 -22.00
CA GLU A 60 5.51 5.65 -22.07
C GLU A 60 5.57 4.86 -20.77
N LYS A 61 6.75 4.72 -20.17
CA LYS A 61 6.93 4.01 -18.91
C LYS A 61 6.26 4.76 -17.76
N ALA A 62 6.41 6.07 -17.70
CA ALA A 62 5.77 6.92 -16.69
C ALA A 62 4.25 6.80 -16.77
N ASP A 63 3.68 6.90 -17.98
CA ASP A 63 2.24 6.82 -18.22
C ASP A 63 1.68 5.42 -17.85
N ALA A 64 2.40 4.35 -18.18
CA ALA A 64 2.01 2.98 -17.83
C ALA A 64 1.94 2.77 -16.31
N ILE A 65 2.91 3.27 -15.56
CA ILE A 65 2.94 3.16 -14.09
C ILE A 65 1.79 3.97 -13.47
N VAL A 66 1.58 5.19 -13.91
CA VAL A 66 0.49 6.05 -13.42
C VAL A 66 -0.87 5.45 -13.74
N ALA A 67 -1.05 4.88 -14.93
CA ALA A 67 -2.28 4.21 -15.35
C ALA A 67 -2.61 2.96 -14.52
N ALA A 68 -1.61 2.32 -13.92
CA ALA A 68 -1.78 1.16 -13.04
C ALA A 68 -2.27 1.55 -11.62
N ILE A 69 -2.29 2.84 -11.28
CA ILE A 69 -2.68 3.33 -9.94
C ILE A 69 -4.02 4.03 -10.02
N THR A 70 -4.99 3.54 -9.25
CA THR A 70 -6.32 4.15 -9.09
C THR A 70 -6.45 4.77 -7.70
N PRO A 71 -6.69 6.08 -7.58
CA PRO A 71 -6.90 6.72 -6.28
C PRO A 71 -8.35 6.59 -5.83
N GLY A 72 -8.60 6.42 -4.53
CA GLY A 72 -9.97 6.34 -4.03
C GLY A 72 -10.09 5.98 -2.57
N LEU A 73 -11.27 5.50 -2.21
CA LEU A 73 -11.58 5.02 -0.86
C LEU A 73 -11.42 3.50 -0.81
N LYS A 74 -11.00 3.00 0.35
CA LYS A 74 -10.81 1.54 0.54
C LYS A 74 -12.12 0.76 0.37
N GLU A 75 -13.24 1.35 0.76
CA GLU A 75 -14.59 0.77 0.62
C GLU A 75 -14.95 0.49 -0.84
N ASP A 76 -14.49 1.33 -1.75
CA ASP A 76 -14.80 1.24 -3.18
C ASP A 76 -13.81 0.36 -3.95
N LEU A 77 -12.56 0.28 -3.49
CA LEU A 77 -11.46 -0.26 -4.29
C LEU A 77 -10.83 -1.55 -3.75
N CYS A 78 -11.00 -1.88 -2.46
CA CYS A 78 -10.21 -2.95 -1.84
C CYS A 78 -10.91 -4.32 -1.78
N ALA A 79 -12.16 -4.44 -2.18
CA ALA A 79 -12.92 -5.69 -2.07
C ALA A 79 -12.24 -6.89 -2.76
N ASP A 80 -11.63 -6.67 -3.92
CA ASP A 80 -10.98 -7.69 -4.76
C ASP A 80 -9.44 -7.63 -4.71
N CYS A 81 -8.84 -6.92 -3.73
CA CYS A 81 -7.40 -6.90 -3.55
C CYS A 81 -6.85 -8.27 -3.14
N ASP A 82 -5.65 -8.59 -3.66
CA ASP A 82 -4.88 -9.79 -3.29
C ASP A 82 -3.99 -9.52 -2.07
N LEU A 83 -3.53 -8.29 -1.94
CA LEU A 83 -2.68 -7.80 -0.87
C LEU A 83 -3.13 -6.38 -0.49
N VAL A 84 -3.16 -6.07 0.79
CA VAL A 84 -3.32 -4.70 1.28
C VAL A 84 -2.14 -4.35 2.17
N VAL A 85 -1.46 -3.26 1.86
CA VAL A 85 -0.37 -2.69 2.66
C VAL A 85 -0.83 -1.39 3.29
N GLU A 86 -0.88 -1.35 4.61
CA GLU A 86 -1.24 -0.17 5.38
C GLU A 86 0.02 0.67 5.64
N ALA A 87 -0.04 1.94 5.28
CA ALA A 87 1.01 2.96 5.45
C ALA A 87 0.43 4.29 5.99
N ALA A 88 -0.59 4.20 6.85
CA ALA A 88 -1.22 5.33 7.51
C ALA A 88 -0.40 5.81 8.74
N PHE A 89 -0.99 6.68 9.56
CA PHE A 89 -0.32 7.20 10.76
C PHE A 89 0.15 6.09 11.70
N GLU A 90 1.31 6.30 12.34
CA GLU A 90 1.91 5.38 13.32
C GLU A 90 1.17 5.48 14.67
N ASP A 91 -0.09 5.02 14.65
CA ASP A 91 -0.99 4.97 15.81
C ASP A 91 -1.69 3.62 15.84
N MET A 92 -1.60 2.93 16.99
CA MET A 92 -2.16 1.59 17.18
C MET A 92 -3.67 1.53 16.90
N LYS A 93 -4.42 2.50 17.43
CA LYS A 93 -5.88 2.52 17.29
C LYS A 93 -6.31 2.79 15.85
N VAL A 94 -5.61 3.69 15.17
CA VAL A 94 -5.85 3.98 13.74
C VAL A 94 -5.63 2.72 12.90
N LYS A 95 -4.53 2.00 13.13
CA LYS A 95 -4.21 0.78 12.39
C LYS A 95 -5.20 -0.35 12.69
N GLN A 96 -5.56 -0.58 13.96
CA GLN A 96 -6.56 -1.57 14.35
C GLN A 96 -7.93 -1.28 13.72
N THR A 97 -8.39 -0.03 13.75
CA THR A 97 -9.64 0.39 13.12
C THR A 97 -9.61 0.17 11.61
N THR A 98 -8.54 0.59 10.96
CA THR A 98 -8.36 0.43 9.51
C THR A 98 -8.42 -1.04 9.09
N PHE A 99 -7.69 -1.91 9.76
CA PHE A 99 -7.73 -3.35 9.45
C PHE A 99 -9.06 -4.01 9.81
N GLY A 100 -9.70 -3.59 10.89
CA GLY A 100 -11.05 -4.06 11.24
C GLY A 100 -12.10 -3.74 10.18
N GLU A 101 -11.99 -2.57 9.54
CA GLU A 101 -12.83 -2.20 8.40
C GLU A 101 -12.47 -3.00 7.14
N LEU A 102 -11.17 -3.13 6.83
CA LEU A 102 -10.68 -3.91 5.69
C LEU A 102 -11.05 -5.39 5.79
N ASP A 103 -11.09 -5.94 7.00
CA ASP A 103 -11.47 -7.35 7.23
C ASP A 103 -12.91 -7.65 6.81
N LYS A 104 -13.78 -6.63 6.81
CA LYS A 104 -15.16 -6.71 6.32
C LYS A 104 -15.30 -6.44 4.82
N ILE A 105 -14.34 -5.71 4.24
CA ILE A 105 -14.37 -5.26 2.84
C ILE A 105 -13.69 -6.27 1.92
N CYS A 106 -12.50 -6.73 2.29
CA CYS A 106 -11.65 -7.54 1.43
C CYS A 106 -12.09 -9.00 1.36
N LYS A 107 -11.86 -9.63 0.21
CA LYS A 107 -12.04 -11.07 0.04
C LYS A 107 -11.20 -11.87 1.06
N PRO A 108 -11.63 -13.09 1.45
CA PRO A 108 -10.96 -13.88 2.51
C PRO A 108 -9.49 -14.18 2.23
N GLU A 109 -9.10 -14.33 0.96
CA GLU A 109 -7.74 -14.67 0.53
C GLU A 109 -6.78 -13.47 0.53
N CYS A 110 -7.29 -12.25 0.73
CA CYS A 110 -6.47 -11.05 0.75
C CYS A 110 -5.49 -11.07 1.92
N ILE A 111 -4.21 -10.89 1.63
CA ILE A 111 -3.16 -10.78 2.65
C ILE A 111 -3.13 -9.37 3.20
N PHE A 112 -3.05 -9.23 4.53
CA PHE A 112 -2.90 -7.95 5.20
C PHE A 112 -1.48 -7.73 5.68
N ALA A 113 -0.93 -6.57 5.36
CA ALA A 113 0.41 -6.16 5.77
C ALA A 113 0.40 -4.72 6.31
N SER A 114 1.17 -4.46 7.35
CA SER A 114 1.41 -3.10 7.87
C SER A 114 2.85 -2.67 7.66
N ASN A 115 3.05 -1.43 7.21
CA ASN A 115 4.37 -0.82 7.06
C ASN A 115 4.88 -0.21 8.38
N THR A 116 4.28 -0.53 9.51
CA THR A 116 4.73 -0.02 10.81
C THR A 116 6.22 -0.29 11.03
N SER A 117 6.91 0.67 11.63
CA SER A 117 8.33 0.53 11.99
C SER A 117 8.54 0.10 13.44
N SER A 118 7.54 0.25 14.30
CA SER A 118 7.72 0.08 15.75
C SER A 118 6.56 -0.58 16.48
N LEU A 119 5.35 -0.60 15.90
CA LEU A 119 4.19 -1.17 16.56
C LEU A 119 4.13 -2.69 16.41
N SER A 120 3.61 -3.37 17.42
CA SER A 120 3.47 -4.82 17.42
C SER A 120 2.47 -5.29 16.36
N ILE A 121 2.94 -6.11 15.43
CA ILE A 121 2.10 -6.75 14.40
C ILE A 121 1.01 -7.60 15.05
N THR A 122 1.34 -8.33 16.11
CA THR A 122 0.38 -9.16 16.88
C THR A 122 -0.76 -8.29 17.46
N GLU A 123 -0.42 -7.14 18.04
CA GLU A 123 -1.42 -6.23 18.63
C GLU A 123 -2.26 -5.53 17.57
N ILE A 124 -1.67 -5.12 16.44
CA ILE A 124 -2.44 -4.55 15.32
C ILE A 124 -3.43 -5.58 14.76
N GLY A 125 -3.01 -6.83 14.62
CA GLY A 125 -3.83 -7.92 14.06
C GLY A 125 -4.83 -8.53 15.04
N LYS A 126 -4.92 -8.02 16.26
CA LYS A 126 -5.82 -8.57 17.27
C LYS A 126 -7.29 -8.44 16.86
N GLY A 127 -8.00 -9.56 16.86
CA GLY A 127 -9.43 -9.61 16.53
C GLY A 127 -9.75 -9.68 15.04
N LEU A 128 -8.74 -9.73 14.16
CA LEU A 128 -8.96 -9.94 12.73
C LEU A 128 -9.29 -11.41 12.43
N SER A 129 -10.06 -11.65 11.36
CA SER A 129 -10.41 -12.99 10.87
C SER A 129 -9.26 -13.67 10.13
N ARG A 130 -8.19 -12.94 9.86
CA ARG A 130 -7.01 -13.38 9.10
C ARG A 130 -5.72 -12.91 9.74
N PRO A 131 -4.57 -13.56 9.44
CA PRO A 131 -3.29 -13.12 9.93
C PRO A 131 -2.89 -11.76 9.35
N LEU A 132 -2.12 -10.99 10.13
CA LEU A 132 -1.46 -9.76 9.72
C LEU A 132 0.04 -9.99 9.73
N ILE A 133 0.73 -9.52 8.68
CA ILE A 133 2.19 -9.47 8.64
C ILE A 133 2.71 -8.03 8.70
N GLY A 134 3.95 -7.85 9.12
CA GLY A 134 4.70 -6.63 8.87
C GLY A 134 5.34 -6.69 7.49
N MET A 135 5.25 -5.60 6.74
CA MET A 135 5.97 -5.42 5.48
C MET A 135 6.60 -4.03 5.51
N HIS A 136 7.79 -3.96 6.14
CA HIS A 136 8.47 -2.71 6.41
C HIS A 136 9.34 -2.31 5.23
N PHE A 137 8.94 -1.23 4.56
CA PHE A 137 9.66 -0.62 3.45
C PHE A 137 10.58 0.48 3.96
N PHE A 138 11.75 0.61 3.34
CA PHE A 138 12.67 1.71 3.59
C PHE A 138 12.44 2.85 2.60
N ASN A 139 12.55 4.09 3.06
CA ASN A 139 12.34 5.28 2.23
C ASN A 139 13.61 5.60 1.39
N PRO A 140 13.48 5.85 0.08
CA PRO A 140 12.26 5.79 -0.75
C PRO A 140 11.90 4.35 -1.17
N ALA A 141 10.64 3.95 -0.90
CA ALA A 141 10.19 2.57 -1.07
C ALA A 141 10.29 2.03 -2.51
N ASP A 142 10.21 2.91 -3.51
CA ASP A 142 10.33 2.57 -4.93
C ASP A 142 11.78 2.37 -5.41
N ARG A 143 12.78 2.58 -4.54
CA ARG A 143 14.21 2.50 -4.88
C ARG A 143 15.00 1.55 -3.97
N MET A 144 14.61 1.48 -2.70
CA MET A 144 15.25 0.59 -1.74
C MET A 144 14.90 -0.86 -2.05
N LYS A 145 15.93 -1.73 -2.08
CA LYS A 145 15.75 -3.14 -2.44
C LYS A 145 15.39 -4.03 -1.26
N LEU A 146 15.55 -3.52 -0.03
CA LEU A 146 15.27 -4.26 1.19
C LEU A 146 13.84 -4.00 1.65
N ILE A 147 13.13 -5.07 1.94
CA ILE A 147 11.83 -5.07 2.64
C ILE A 147 11.96 -6.07 3.77
N GLU A 148 11.63 -5.67 4.99
CA GLU A 148 11.54 -6.57 6.13
C GLU A 148 10.14 -7.16 6.19
N VAL A 149 10.05 -8.49 6.22
CA VAL A 149 8.79 -9.20 6.43
C VAL A 149 8.78 -9.74 7.86
N ILE A 150 7.79 -9.32 8.64
CA ILE A 150 7.69 -9.62 10.07
C ILE A 150 6.44 -10.47 10.32
N ALA A 151 6.62 -11.66 10.87
CA ALA A 151 5.51 -12.49 11.33
C ALA A 151 5.04 -12.04 12.72
N GLY A 152 3.72 -11.95 12.90
CA GLY A 152 3.11 -11.87 14.23
C GLY A 152 3.04 -13.24 14.89
N CYS A 153 2.64 -13.30 16.17
CA CYS A 153 2.54 -14.56 16.92
C CYS A 153 1.57 -15.58 16.28
N ASN A 154 0.58 -15.08 15.54
CA ASN A 154 -0.46 -15.90 14.90
C ASN A 154 -0.31 -15.98 13.37
N THR A 155 0.85 -15.61 12.84
CA THR A 155 1.09 -15.67 11.38
C THR A 155 1.52 -17.08 10.99
N PRO A 156 0.75 -17.81 10.16
CA PRO A 156 1.15 -19.08 9.61
C PRO A 156 2.39 -18.95 8.71
N ALA A 157 3.19 -19.99 8.61
CA ALA A 157 4.43 -19.97 7.82
C ALA A 157 4.19 -19.84 6.30
N GLU A 158 2.98 -20.22 5.85
CA GLU A 158 2.56 -20.14 4.46
C GLU A 158 2.02 -18.75 4.04
N THR A 159 1.83 -17.84 5.00
CA THR A 159 1.39 -16.47 4.71
C THR A 159 2.55 -15.64 4.18
#